data_ad7b3841ee8f84a76990680be34ed400
#
_entry.id   ad7b3841ee8f84a76990680be34ed400
#
_cell.length_a   1.000
_cell.length_b   1.000
_cell.length_c   1.000
_cell.angle_alpha   90.00
_cell.angle_beta   90.00
_cell.angle_gamma   90.00
#
_symmetry.space_group_name_H-M   'P 1'
#
loop_
_entity.id
_entity.type
_entity.pdbx_description
1 polymer ?
#
loop_
_entity_poly.entity_id
_entity_poly.type
_entity_poly.pdbx_seq_one_letter_code
_entity_poly.pdbx_strand_id
1 'polypeptide(L)'
;MNRTKTLLAILLVAAAFALLFTSVRSSKIADGAAPGLVAAGAAKDAVDFTLADAATGRPLHMKAAARQSPLVLDFWATWCGPCRAELPHLQALSQKYQGRVAFYGVNSSDTPPNIRAFSKENGLTFPMLSDTQHSVAFSYGADSIPLLVVVDTEGRVRSVVSGYDPDENVETSLSRTLDALLAEQRKTP
;
A
#
# COMPACT_ATOMS: atom_id res chain seq x y z
N MET A 1 -30.55 24.80 51.95
CA MET A 1 -29.65 24.59 50.80
C MET A 1 -30.38 25.09 49.54
N ASN A 2 -29.95 26.22 48.96
CA ASN A 2 -30.75 27.01 48.01
C ASN A 2 -30.87 26.30 46.65
N ARG A 3 -32.07 25.90 46.25
CA ARG A 3 -32.40 25.27 44.96
C ARG A 3 -31.86 26.05 43.74
N THR A 4 -31.76 27.37 43.85
CA THR A 4 -31.18 28.25 42.82
C THR A 4 -29.67 28.04 42.60
N LYS A 5 -28.88 27.79 43.70
CA LYS A 5 -27.45 27.53 43.59
C LYS A 5 -27.14 26.17 42.96
N THR A 6 -28.00 25.17 43.21
CA THR A 6 -27.86 23.83 42.61
C THR A 6 -28.18 23.84 41.12
N LEU A 7 -29.22 24.57 40.68
CA LEU A 7 -29.59 24.73 39.29
C LEU A 7 -28.49 25.48 38.51
N LEU A 8 -27.87 26.50 39.10
CA LEU A 8 -26.81 27.26 38.45
C LEU A 8 -25.54 26.39 38.23
N ALA A 9 -25.21 25.54 39.23
CA ALA A 9 -24.09 24.62 39.13
C ALA A 9 -24.30 23.55 38.03
N ILE A 10 -25.51 23.01 37.88
CA ILE A 10 -25.87 22.04 36.84
C ILE A 10 -25.78 22.68 35.46
N LEU A 11 -26.26 23.92 35.28
CA LEU A 11 -26.17 24.65 34.03
C LEU A 11 -24.71 24.95 33.62
N LEU A 12 -23.84 25.31 34.58
CA LEU A 12 -22.42 25.56 34.30
C LEU A 12 -21.66 24.27 33.90
N VAL A 13 -21.98 23.14 34.55
CA VAL A 13 -21.39 21.83 34.19
C VAL A 13 -21.89 21.39 32.81
N ALA A 14 -23.16 21.58 32.48
CA ALA A 14 -23.69 21.25 31.16
C ALA A 14 -23.09 22.13 30.06
N ALA A 15 -22.87 23.42 30.31
CA ALA A 15 -22.24 24.35 29.38
C ALA A 15 -20.74 23.99 29.16
N ALA A 16 -20.03 23.62 30.23
CA ALA A 16 -18.64 23.15 30.13
C ALA A 16 -18.53 21.84 29.35
N PHE A 17 -19.47 20.91 29.54
CA PHE A 17 -19.54 19.66 28.80
C PHE A 17 -19.85 19.87 27.30
N ALA A 18 -20.75 20.82 27.00
CA ALA A 18 -21.05 21.20 25.61
C ALA A 18 -19.85 21.84 24.90
N LEU A 19 -19.07 22.68 25.62
CA LEU A 19 -17.84 23.29 25.09
C LEU A 19 -16.71 22.26 24.88
N LEU A 20 -16.62 21.23 25.71
CA LEU A 20 -15.67 20.12 25.51
C LEU A 20 -16.06 19.24 24.32
N PHE A 21 -17.36 19.06 24.04
CA PHE A 21 -17.83 18.29 22.89
C PHE A 21 -17.68 19.02 21.56
N THR A 22 -17.70 20.35 21.54
CA THR A 22 -17.48 21.13 20.31
C THR A 22 -16.01 21.27 19.92
N SER A 23 -15.06 20.86 20.82
CA SER A 23 -13.61 20.83 20.54
C SER A 23 -13.13 19.59 19.83
N VAL A 24 -13.97 18.57 19.63
CA VAL A 24 -13.64 17.52 18.65
C VAL A 24 -13.82 18.16 17.26
N ARG A 25 -12.81 18.94 16.86
CA ARG A 25 -12.63 19.31 15.45
C ARG A 25 -12.66 18.01 14.67
N SER A 26 -13.76 17.76 13.98
CA SER A 26 -13.75 16.90 12.80
C SER A 26 -12.58 17.37 11.95
N SER A 27 -11.47 16.65 12.01
CA SER A 27 -10.43 16.79 10.99
C SER A 27 -11.17 16.49 9.68
N LYS A 28 -11.45 17.54 8.89
CA LYS A 28 -11.91 17.38 7.52
C LYS A 28 -10.95 16.40 6.88
N ILE A 29 -11.41 15.18 6.66
CA ILE A 29 -10.77 14.26 5.72
C ILE A 29 -10.66 15.09 4.45
N ALA A 30 -9.43 15.33 4.00
CA ALA A 30 -9.19 16.11 2.80
C ALA A 30 -10.02 15.49 1.68
N ASP A 31 -11.04 16.22 1.24
CA ASP A 31 -11.91 15.81 0.14
C ASP A 31 -11.03 15.45 -1.06
N GLY A 32 -10.99 14.17 -1.42
CA GLY A 32 -10.29 13.65 -2.60
C GLY A 32 -9.21 12.61 -2.35
N ALA A 33 -8.87 12.24 -1.11
CA ALA A 33 -7.94 11.14 -0.88
C ALA A 33 -8.64 9.80 -1.20
N ALA A 34 -8.02 8.99 -2.04
CA ALA A 34 -8.49 7.62 -2.29
C ALA A 34 -8.50 6.82 -0.98
N PRO A 35 -9.51 5.96 -0.73
CA PRO A 35 -9.53 5.10 0.44
C PRO A 35 -8.21 4.32 0.56
N GLY A 36 -7.58 4.34 1.73
CA GLY A 36 -6.31 3.64 1.99
C GLY A 36 -5.03 4.38 1.56
N LEU A 37 -5.11 5.53 0.88
CA LEU A 37 -3.92 6.32 0.55
C LEU A 37 -3.49 7.19 1.73
N VAL A 38 -2.27 6.95 2.22
CA VAL A 38 -1.65 7.77 3.28
C VAL A 38 -1.16 9.09 2.69
N ALA A 39 -1.51 10.22 3.31
CA ALA A 39 -1.03 11.53 2.90
C ALA A 39 0.52 11.60 2.97
N ALA A 40 1.15 12.31 2.03
CA ALA A 40 2.61 12.39 1.93
C ALA A 40 3.31 12.79 3.24
N GLY A 41 2.75 13.74 3.98
CA GLY A 41 3.31 14.19 5.26
C GLY A 41 3.18 13.21 6.43
N ALA A 42 2.35 12.15 6.30
CA ALA A 42 2.18 11.10 7.31
C ALA A 42 2.78 9.75 6.88
N ALA A 43 3.29 9.66 5.65
CA ALA A 43 3.86 8.44 5.09
C ALA A 43 5.23 8.15 5.75
N LYS A 44 5.48 6.86 6.02
CA LYS A 44 6.77 6.38 6.55
C LYS A 44 7.68 5.97 5.40
N ASP A 45 8.99 6.05 5.62
CA ASP A 45 9.96 5.53 4.67
C ASP A 45 9.76 4.04 4.45
N ALA A 46 9.80 3.64 3.19
CA ALA A 46 9.85 2.24 2.81
C ALA A 46 11.22 1.66 3.17
N VAL A 47 11.24 0.40 3.59
CA VAL A 47 12.49 -0.32 3.84
C VAL A 47 13.22 -0.51 2.52
N ASP A 48 14.47 -0.04 2.45
CA ASP A 48 15.29 -0.20 1.25
C ASP A 48 15.83 -1.62 1.11
N PHE A 49 15.88 -2.10 -0.11
CA PHE A 49 16.42 -3.44 -0.38
C PHE A 49 17.02 -3.54 -1.78
N THR A 50 17.80 -4.61 -1.96
CA THR A 50 18.26 -5.08 -3.27
C THR A 50 17.96 -6.55 -3.40
N LEU A 51 17.15 -6.91 -4.41
CA LEU A 51 16.80 -8.29 -4.74
C LEU A 51 17.09 -8.58 -6.21
N ALA A 52 17.40 -9.83 -6.52
CA ALA A 52 17.56 -10.27 -7.89
C ALA A 52 16.21 -10.59 -8.54
N ASP A 53 16.01 -10.14 -9.77
CA ASP A 53 14.92 -10.61 -10.63
C ASP A 53 15.10 -12.10 -10.94
N ALA A 54 14.08 -12.90 -10.68
CA ALA A 54 14.15 -14.34 -10.82
C ALA A 54 14.33 -14.82 -12.26
N ALA A 55 13.93 -14.04 -13.26
CA ALA A 55 14.05 -14.40 -14.67
C ALA A 55 15.44 -14.06 -15.23
N THR A 56 15.97 -12.90 -14.87
CA THR A 56 17.19 -12.33 -15.48
C THR A 56 18.42 -12.39 -14.59
N GLY A 57 18.23 -12.57 -13.28
CA GLY A 57 19.28 -12.46 -12.25
C GLY A 57 19.76 -11.03 -12.01
N ARG A 58 19.18 -10.03 -12.69
CA ARG A 58 19.61 -8.63 -12.54
C ARG A 58 19.14 -8.07 -11.19
N PRO A 59 19.98 -7.33 -10.46
CA PRO A 59 19.60 -6.72 -9.20
C PRO A 59 18.63 -5.55 -9.43
N LEU A 60 17.57 -5.48 -8.63
CA LEU A 60 16.72 -4.32 -8.45
C LEU A 60 17.07 -3.64 -7.13
N HIS A 61 17.39 -2.36 -7.17
CA HIS A 61 17.54 -1.49 -6.01
C HIS A 61 16.26 -0.70 -5.81
N MET A 62 15.52 -0.97 -4.74
CA MET A 62 14.16 -0.45 -4.53
C MET A 62 14.12 1.09 -4.55
N LYS A 63 14.95 1.76 -3.76
CA LYS A 63 14.97 3.24 -3.74
C LYS A 63 15.38 3.87 -5.07
N ALA A 64 16.27 3.22 -5.83
CA ALA A 64 16.65 3.72 -7.15
C ALA A 64 15.50 3.57 -8.16
N ALA A 65 14.74 2.48 -8.08
CA ALA A 65 13.54 2.28 -8.89
C ALA A 65 12.43 3.26 -8.50
N ALA A 66 12.20 3.48 -7.20
CA ALA A 66 11.18 4.40 -6.69
C ALA A 66 11.39 5.83 -7.20
N ARG A 67 12.65 6.31 -7.29
CA ARG A 67 12.97 7.65 -7.82
C ARG A 67 12.56 7.85 -9.28
N GLN A 68 12.34 6.78 -10.04
CA GLN A 68 11.93 6.85 -11.45
C GLN A 68 10.41 6.86 -11.61
N SER A 69 9.70 6.11 -10.77
CA SER A 69 8.24 6.02 -10.78
C SER A 69 7.75 5.42 -9.46
N PRO A 70 6.48 5.67 -9.06
CA PRO A 70 5.88 4.93 -7.95
C PRO A 70 5.96 3.42 -8.18
N LEU A 71 6.02 2.66 -7.09
CA LEU A 71 6.13 1.21 -7.11
C LEU A 71 4.90 0.56 -6.49
N VAL A 72 4.50 -0.57 -7.04
CA VAL A 72 3.64 -1.56 -6.41
C VAL A 72 4.50 -2.79 -6.11
N LEU A 73 4.62 -3.16 -4.84
CA LEU A 73 5.29 -4.36 -4.38
C LEU A 73 4.21 -5.35 -3.93
N ASP A 74 4.18 -6.53 -4.54
CA ASP A 74 3.28 -7.63 -4.19
C ASP A 74 4.10 -8.75 -3.55
N PHE A 75 3.85 -9.03 -2.26
CA PHE A 75 4.45 -10.15 -1.56
C PHE A 75 3.58 -11.40 -1.74
N TRP A 76 4.13 -12.41 -2.37
CA TRP A 76 3.39 -13.59 -2.83
C TRP A 76 4.19 -14.88 -2.79
N ALA A 77 3.50 -16.03 -3.05
CA ALA A 77 4.14 -17.33 -3.26
C ALA A 77 3.33 -18.18 -4.24
N THR A 78 3.97 -19.16 -4.88
CA THR A 78 3.33 -20.04 -5.89
C THR A 78 2.23 -20.93 -5.29
N TRP A 79 2.34 -21.29 -4.03
CA TRP A 79 1.37 -22.12 -3.28
C TRP A 79 0.22 -21.30 -2.65
N CYS A 80 0.31 -19.96 -2.64
CA CYS A 80 -0.69 -19.08 -2.03
C CYS A 80 -1.90 -18.94 -2.96
N GLY A 81 -3.02 -19.56 -2.60
CA GLY A 81 -4.26 -19.52 -3.39
C GLY A 81 -4.79 -18.10 -3.63
N PRO A 82 -4.97 -17.26 -2.59
CA PRO A 82 -5.39 -15.87 -2.75
C PRO A 82 -4.44 -15.05 -3.61
N CYS A 83 -3.10 -15.22 -3.47
CA CYS A 83 -2.12 -14.53 -4.31
C CYS A 83 -2.30 -14.88 -5.79
N ARG A 84 -2.51 -16.17 -6.09
CA ARG A 84 -2.74 -16.64 -7.46
C ARG A 84 -4.01 -16.06 -8.10
N ALA A 85 -5.04 -15.80 -7.28
CA ALA A 85 -6.26 -15.13 -7.74
C ALA A 85 -6.02 -13.63 -7.99
N GLU A 86 -5.17 -12.97 -7.24
CA GLU A 86 -4.83 -11.55 -7.37
C GLU A 86 -3.90 -11.24 -8.54
N LEU A 87 -2.91 -12.10 -8.82
CA LEU A 87 -1.85 -11.87 -9.82
C LEU A 87 -2.35 -11.49 -11.22
N PRO A 88 -3.42 -12.08 -11.79
CA PRO A 88 -3.96 -11.65 -13.10
C PRO A 88 -4.44 -10.20 -13.09
N HIS A 89 -5.02 -9.71 -11.99
CA HIS A 89 -5.45 -8.32 -11.84
C HIS A 89 -4.25 -7.37 -11.77
N LEU A 90 -3.18 -7.78 -11.06
CA LEU A 90 -1.93 -7.01 -11.02
C LEU A 90 -1.25 -6.98 -12.38
N GLN A 91 -1.33 -8.07 -13.15
CA GLN A 91 -0.84 -8.12 -14.53
C GLN A 91 -1.58 -7.12 -15.42
N ALA A 92 -2.91 -7.06 -15.35
CA ALA A 92 -3.72 -6.10 -16.09
C ALA A 92 -3.37 -4.65 -15.70
N LEU A 93 -3.22 -4.39 -14.39
CA LEU A 93 -2.82 -3.08 -13.88
C LEU A 93 -1.40 -2.70 -14.29
N SER A 94 -0.46 -3.62 -14.27
CA SER A 94 0.92 -3.35 -14.72
C SER A 94 0.98 -2.89 -16.18
N GLN A 95 0.14 -3.46 -17.03
CA GLN A 95 -0.01 -3.04 -18.42
C GLN A 95 -0.69 -1.67 -18.54
N LYS A 96 -1.80 -1.45 -17.80
CA LYS A 96 -2.54 -0.18 -17.76
C LYS A 96 -1.67 1.00 -17.34
N TYR A 97 -0.77 0.79 -16.36
CA TYR A 97 0.10 1.82 -15.79
C TYR A 97 1.53 1.80 -16.33
N GLN A 98 1.79 1.03 -17.40
CA GLN A 98 3.12 0.92 -18.00
C GLN A 98 3.76 2.30 -18.25
N GLY A 99 5.02 2.46 -17.83
CA GLY A 99 5.78 3.72 -17.92
C GLY A 99 5.39 4.79 -16.90
N ARG A 100 4.37 4.56 -16.07
CA ARG A 100 3.93 5.50 -15.02
C ARG A 100 4.08 4.96 -13.61
N VAL A 101 3.89 3.65 -13.42
CA VAL A 101 4.04 2.93 -12.17
C VAL A 101 4.76 1.62 -12.48
N ALA A 102 5.74 1.26 -11.67
CA ALA A 102 6.43 -0.02 -11.78
C ALA A 102 5.84 -1.05 -10.81
N PHE A 103 5.64 -2.28 -11.29
CA PHE A 103 5.11 -3.39 -10.52
C PHE A 103 6.21 -4.43 -10.32
N TYR A 104 6.30 -4.98 -9.10
CA TYR A 104 7.25 -6.02 -8.73
C TYR A 104 6.57 -7.04 -7.81
N GLY A 105 6.64 -8.33 -8.16
CA GLY A 105 6.33 -9.41 -7.23
C GLY A 105 7.55 -9.70 -6.37
N VAL A 106 7.40 -9.81 -5.06
CA VAL A 106 8.45 -10.20 -4.11
C VAL A 106 8.10 -11.57 -3.56
N ASN A 107 8.85 -12.60 -3.96
CA ASN A 107 8.60 -13.97 -3.54
C ASN A 107 9.69 -14.43 -2.57
N SER A 108 9.27 -14.79 -1.36
CA SER A 108 10.18 -15.21 -0.28
C SER A 108 10.12 -16.71 0.02
N SER A 109 9.34 -17.49 -0.74
CA SER A 109 9.06 -18.90 -0.44
C SER A 109 9.56 -19.87 -1.49
N ASP A 110 9.70 -19.42 -2.75
CA ASP A 110 10.01 -20.27 -3.86
C ASP A 110 11.46 -20.05 -4.39
N THR A 111 12.00 -21.05 -5.05
CA THR A 111 13.28 -20.88 -5.74
C THR A 111 13.12 -20.05 -7.02
N PRO A 112 14.18 -19.33 -7.49
CA PRO A 112 14.12 -18.57 -8.74
C PRO A 112 13.64 -19.39 -9.97
N PRO A 113 14.05 -20.67 -10.15
CA PRO A 113 13.49 -21.49 -11.22
C PRO A 113 11.98 -21.70 -11.13
N ASN A 114 11.44 -21.93 -9.91
CA ASN A 114 10.01 -22.12 -9.71
C ASN A 114 9.22 -20.83 -9.97
N ILE A 115 9.75 -19.68 -9.50
CA ILE A 115 9.16 -18.36 -9.78
C ILE A 115 9.10 -18.11 -11.29
N ARG A 116 10.18 -18.40 -12.04
CA ARG A 116 10.20 -18.25 -13.49
C ARG A 116 9.19 -19.13 -14.20
N ALA A 117 9.13 -20.41 -13.83
CA ALA A 117 8.20 -21.36 -14.42
C ALA A 117 6.75 -20.89 -14.22
N PHE A 118 6.41 -20.57 -12.98
CA PHE A 118 5.08 -20.06 -12.63
C PHE A 118 4.72 -18.78 -13.39
N SER A 119 5.62 -17.79 -13.42
CA SER A 119 5.39 -16.53 -14.14
C SER A 119 5.12 -16.75 -15.62
N LYS A 120 5.91 -17.62 -16.26
CA LYS A 120 5.75 -17.98 -17.68
C LYS A 120 4.41 -18.68 -17.94
N GLU A 121 4.05 -19.65 -17.11
CA GLU A 121 2.80 -20.43 -17.23
C GLU A 121 1.55 -19.55 -17.05
N ASN A 122 1.65 -18.50 -16.22
CA ASN A 122 0.52 -17.61 -15.91
C ASN A 122 0.58 -16.27 -16.69
N GLY A 123 1.51 -16.11 -17.64
CA GLY A 123 1.59 -14.91 -18.49
C GLY A 123 1.94 -13.63 -17.73
N LEU A 124 2.65 -13.75 -16.59
CA LEU A 124 3.09 -12.60 -15.81
C LEU A 124 4.32 -11.97 -16.44
N THR A 125 4.27 -10.66 -16.75
CA THR A 125 5.33 -9.96 -17.48
C THR A 125 6.06 -8.91 -16.64
N PHE A 126 5.50 -8.51 -15.50
CA PHE A 126 6.22 -7.64 -14.56
C PHE A 126 7.28 -8.45 -13.78
N PRO A 127 8.42 -7.83 -13.38
CA PRO A 127 9.52 -8.54 -12.75
C PRO A 127 9.12 -9.20 -11.42
N MET A 128 9.61 -10.43 -11.23
CA MET A 128 9.45 -11.19 -9.99
C MET A 128 10.78 -11.30 -9.27
N LEU A 129 10.86 -10.69 -8.10
CA LEU A 129 12.05 -10.61 -7.27
C LEU A 129 12.13 -11.81 -6.32
N SER A 130 13.32 -12.34 -6.12
CA SER A 130 13.55 -13.49 -5.25
C SER A 130 14.16 -13.06 -3.92
N ASP A 131 13.39 -13.17 -2.82
CA ASP A 131 13.82 -12.92 -1.44
C ASP A 131 14.05 -14.25 -0.70
N THR A 132 15.02 -15.04 -1.17
CA THR A 132 15.32 -16.39 -0.63
C THR A 132 15.74 -16.40 0.85
N GLN A 133 16.09 -15.26 1.40
CA GLN A 133 16.44 -15.11 2.83
C GLN A 133 15.28 -14.62 3.69
N HIS A 134 14.12 -14.39 3.12
CA HIS A 134 12.92 -13.85 3.79
C HIS A 134 13.13 -12.49 4.49
N SER A 135 14.23 -11.81 4.22
CA SER A 135 14.64 -10.61 4.94
C SER A 135 13.79 -9.39 4.58
N VAL A 136 13.43 -9.28 3.30
CA VAL A 136 12.59 -8.18 2.80
C VAL A 136 11.14 -8.40 3.22
N ALA A 137 10.59 -9.59 3.02
CA ALA A 137 9.25 -9.95 3.46
C ALA A 137 9.06 -9.68 4.97
N PHE A 138 10.00 -10.13 5.81
CA PHE A 138 10.00 -9.87 7.24
C PHE A 138 10.01 -8.37 7.57
N SER A 139 10.86 -7.59 6.90
CA SER A 139 10.99 -6.14 7.13
C SER A 139 9.75 -5.34 6.75
N TYR A 140 8.94 -5.85 5.80
CA TYR A 140 7.66 -5.27 5.41
C TYR A 140 6.47 -5.83 6.21
N GLY A 141 6.70 -6.78 7.13
CA GLY A 141 5.64 -7.43 7.91
C GLY A 141 4.75 -8.33 7.05
N ALA A 142 5.30 -8.94 5.99
CA ALA A 142 4.59 -9.86 5.11
C ALA A 142 4.48 -11.27 5.74
N ASP A 143 4.05 -11.34 7.01
CA ASP A 143 3.79 -12.59 7.73
C ASP A 143 2.55 -13.31 7.18
N SER A 144 1.65 -12.57 6.53
CA SER A 144 0.51 -13.08 5.79
C SER A 144 0.55 -12.51 4.38
N ILE A 145 0.29 -13.38 3.39
CA ILE A 145 0.27 -13.04 1.96
C ILE A 145 -1.10 -13.35 1.33
N PRO A 146 -1.52 -12.57 0.30
CA PRO A 146 -0.78 -11.47 -0.34
C PRO A 146 -0.67 -10.23 0.54
N LEU A 147 0.40 -9.45 0.35
CA LEU A 147 0.54 -8.11 0.90
C LEU A 147 0.94 -7.16 -0.23
N LEU A 148 0.08 -6.18 -0.52
CA LEU A 148 0.37 -5.13 -1.49
C LEU A 148 0.89 -3.87 -0.78
N VAL A 149 1.98 -3.32 -1.27
CA VAL A 149 2.57 -2.08 -0.77
C VAL A 149 2.77 -1.11 -1.93
N VAL A 150 2.24 0.11 -1.80
CA VAL A 150 2.46 1.19 -2.76
C VAL A 150 3.50 2.14 -2.19
N VAL A 151 4.55 2.42 -2.97
CA VAL A 151 5.66 3.31 -2.59
C VAL A 151 5.70 4.49 -3.56
N ASP A 152 5.86 5.73 -3.05
CA ASP A 152 6.00 6.93 -3.88
C ASP A 152 7.44 7.17 -4.38
N THR A 153 7.62 8.20 -5.19
CA THR A 153 8.93 8.54 -5.76
C THR A 153 9.95 9.07 -4.75
N GLU A 154 9.53 9.44 -3.55
CA GLU A 154 10.42 9.75 -2.44
C GLU A 154 10.79 8.53 -1.60
N GLY A 155 10.30 7.33 -1.97
CA GLY A 155 10.56 6.09 -1.26
C GLY A 155 9.73 5.94 0.02
N ARG A 156 8.52 6.51 0.09
CA ARG A 156 7.62 6.41 1.25
C ARG A 156 6.46 5.47 0.96
N VAL A 157 6.06 4.71 1.97
CA VAL A 157 4.88 3.83 1.90
C VAL A 157 3.61 4.67 1.92
N ARG A 158 2.81 4.56 0.86
CA ARG A 158 1.58 5.32 0.67
C ARG A 158 0.31 4.50 0.82
N SER A 159 0.40 3.20 0.67
CA SER A 159 -0.72 2.27 0.90
C SER A 159 -0.17 0.90 1.25
N VAL A 160 -0.89 0.19 2.12
CA VAL A 160 -0.65 -1.22 2.43
C VAL A 160 -2.01 -1.91 2.44
N VAL A 161 -2.14 -2.99 1.69
CA VAL A 161 -3.33 -3.85 1.64
C VAL A 161 -2.90 -5.27 1.96
N SER A 162 -3.49 -5.87 2.99
CA SER A 162 -3.20 -7.24 3.41
C SER A 162 -4.38 -8.16 3.07
N GLY A 163 -4.07 -9.29 2.44
CA GLY A 163 -5.07 -10.25 1.99
C GLY A 163 -5.71 -9.89 0.65
N TYR A 164 -6.46 -10.83 0.10
CA TYR A 164 -7.23 -10.67 -1.13
C TYR A 164 -8.69 -11.03 -0.84
N ASP A 165 -9.58 -10.12 -1.16
CA ASP A 165 -11.02 -10.30 -1.07
C ASP A 165 -11.58 -10.45 -2.51
N PRO A 166 -12.13 -11.63 -2.89
CA PRO A 166 -12.69 -11.83 -4.23
C PRO A 166 -13.94 -10.97 -4.50
N ASP A 167 -14.62 -10.49 -3.46
CA ASP A 167 -15.79 -9.61 -3.59
C ASP A 167 -15.38 -8.14 -3.75
N GLU A 168 -14.15 -7.78 -3.42
CA GLU A 168 -13.58 -6.45 -3.66
C GLU A 168 -12.89 -6.40 -5.02
N ASN A 169 -13.26 -5.42 -5.86
CA ASN A 169 -12.59 -5.22 -7.15
C ASN A 169 -11.21 -4.57 -6.94
N VAL A 170 -10.17 -5.41 -6.84
CA VAL A 170 -8.79 -4.99 -6.61
C VAL A 170 -8.27 -4.03 -7.69
N GLU A 171 -8.69 -4.22 -8.95
CA GLU A 171 -8.30 -3.31 -10.03
C GLU A 171 -8.85 -1.90 -9.83
N THR A 172 -10.11 -1.79 -9.39
CA THR A 172 -10.74 -0.50 -9.11
C THR A 172 -10.12 0.17 -7.89
N SER A 173 -9.92 -0.59 -6.81
CA SER A 173 -9.36 -0.11 -5.54
C SER A 173 -7.93 0.39 -5.73
N LEU A 174 -7.06 -0.43 -6.31
CA LEU A 174 -5.67 -0.07 -6.55
C LEU A 174 -5.54 1.04 -7.61
N SER A 175 -6.39 1.04 -8.66
CA SER A 175 -6.39 2.14 -9.65
C SER A 175 -6.68 3.49 -9.01
N ARG A 176 -7.67 3.58 -8.10
CA ARG A 176 -7.96 4.85 -7.40
C ARG A 176 -6.74 5.34 -6.61
N THR A 177 -6.07 4.43 -5.90
CA THR A 177 -4.86 4.74 -5.13
C THR A 177 -3.74 5.25 -6.04
N LEU A 178 -3.47 4.57 -7.14
CA LEU A 178 -2.43 4.94 -8.09
C LEU A 178 -2.74 6.24 -8.82
N ASP A 179 -3.98 6.45 -9.26
CA ASP A 179 -4.38 7.68 -9.93
C ASP A 179 -4.29 8.90 -9.00
N ALA A 180 -4.68 8.75 -7.74
CA ALA A 180 -4.53 9.80 -6.73
C ALA A 180 -3.06 10.13 -6.48
N LEU A 181 -2.20 9.12 -6.31
CA LEU A 181 -0.77 9.29 -6.13
C LEU A 181 -0.11 10.01 -7.31
N LEU A 182 -0.41 9.58 -8.53
CA LEU A 182 0.09 10.24 -9.75
C LEU A 182 -0.43 11.67 -9.92
N ALA A 183 -1.64 11.97 -9.44
CA ALA A 183 -2.18 13.33 -9.45
C ALA A 183 -1.47 14.25 -8.43
N GLU A 184 -1.11 13.72 -7.25
CA GLU A 184 -0.31 14.47 -6.26
C GLU A 184 1.08 14.83 -6.82
N GLN A 185 1.77 13.87 -7.42
CA GLN A 185 3.12 14.08 -7.98
C GLN A 185 3.16 15.13 -9.09
N ARG A 186 2.10 15.26 -9.88
CA ARG A 186 2.00 16.31 -10.92
C ARG A 186 1.84 17.71 -10.35
N LYS A 187 1.43 17.85 -9.08
CA LYS A 187 1.23 19.16 -8.42
C LYS A 187 2.47 19.66 -7.68
N THR A 188 3.44 18.77 -7.47
CA THR A 188 4.72 19.14 -6.82
C THR A 188 5.71 19.50 -7.91
N PRO A 189 6.15 20.78 -7.99
CA PRO A 189 7.09 21.26 -9.01
C PRO A 189 8.48 20.70 -8.83
#